data_5fb3aa05706b2bea116ef0a3a3d7abe9
#
_entry.id   5fb3aa05706b2bea116ef0a3a3d7abe9
#
_cell.length_a   1.000
_cell.length_b   1.000
_cell.length_c   1.000
_cell.angle_alpha   90.00
_cell.angle_beta   90.00
_cell.angle_gamma   90.00
#
_symmetry.space_group_name_H-M   'P 1'
#
loop_
_entity.id
_entity.type
_entity.pdbx_description
1 polymer ?
#
loop_
_entity_poly.entity_id
_entity_poly.type
_entity_poly.pdbx_seq_one_letter_code
_entity_poly.pdbx_strand_id
1 'polypeptide(L)'
;MDSRPAARDNDAMIPAPPSPRPCPQSLTDLFISFTLLALQGFGGVLAVVQRELVDRKGWLTQDEFIEDWAVAQIMPGPNVVNLSMMIGGRYFGLPGAMAALAGMLAVPLVLILLLALLHAEFAANPHVAGALRGMAAVSAGLIGAAGLKLSVALARNPMPLAWCVAISAAGFVLVALLRVPLFYVLLGFGGLGCVLTYYRLRP
;
A
#
# COMPACT_ATOMS: atom_id res chain seq x y z
N MET A 1 68.63 29.63 -8.01
CA MET A 1 67.30 30.06 -8.46
C MET A 1 66.63 28.82 -9.06
N ASP A 2 65.99 28.07 -8.19
CA ASP A 2 65.38 26.78 -8.58
C ASP A 2 63.83 26.95 -8.45
N SER A 3 63.25 27.20 -9.59
CA SER A 3 61.79 27.38 -9.73
C SER A 3 61.14 26.04 -10.11
N ARG A 4 60.76 25.23 -9.06
CA ARG A 4 59.90 24.08 -9.25
C ARG A 4 58.48 24.55 -9.54
N PRO A 5 57.83 24.10 -10.62
CA PRO A 5 56.44 24.39 -10.87
C PRO A 5 55.59 23.61 -9.85
N ALA A 6 54.68 24.31 -9.20
CA ALA A 6 53.65 23.74 -8.31
C ALA A 6 52.77 22.72 -9.08
N ALA A 7 52.85 21.49 -8.65
CA ALA A 7 51.92 20.46 -9.09
C ALA A 7 50.48 20.92 -8.78
N ARG A 8 49.68 21.08 -9.80
CA ARG A 8 48.24 21.29 -9.68
C ARG A 8 47.63 20.02 -9.10
N ASP A 9 47.30 20.07 -7.83
CA ASP A 9 46.35 19.15 -7.18
C ASP A 9 44.94 19.34 -7.80
N ASN A 10 44.76 18.91 -9.03
CA ASN A 10 43.50 18.77 -9.69
C ASN A 10 43.12 17.28 -9.82
N ASP A 11 43.45 16.46 -8.84
CA ASP A 11 42.74 15.20 -8.66
C ASP A 11 41.38 15.55 -8.09
N ALA A 12 40.51 16.11 -8.96
CA ALA A 12 39.10 16.19 -8.74
C ALA A 12 38.66 14.78 -8.31
N MET A 13 38.29 14.67 -7.02
CA MET A 13 37.75 13.49 -6.38
C MET A 13 36.62 12.99 -7.29
N ILE A 14 36.92 12.03 -8.17
CA ILE A 14 35.90 11.30 -8.92
C ILE A 14 35.08 10.61 -7.82
N PRO A 15 33.79 10.93 -7.65
CA PRO A 15 32.97 10.28 -6.65
C PRO A 15 33.05 8.77 -6.92
N ALA A 16 33.43 8.00 -5.90
CA ALA A 16 33.46 6.54 -6.01
C ALA A 16 32.10 6.08 -6.56
N PRO A 17 32.07 5.15 -7.54
CA PRO A 17 30.81 4.66 -8.09
C PRO A 17 29.94 4.18 -6.92
N PRO A 18 28.64 4.54 -6.90
CA PRO A 18 27.76 4.13 -5.82
C PRO A 18 27.85 2.61 -5.67
N SER A 19 28.02 2.14 -4.44
CA SER A 19 28.07 0.71 -4.14
C SER A 19 26.85 0.02 -4.77
N PRO A 20 27.02 -1.16 -5.39
CA PRO A 20 25.91 -1.87 -6.01
C PRO A 20 24.80 -2.08 -4.97
N ARG A 21 23.60 -1.57 -5.28
CA ARG A 21 22.45 -1.68 -4.37
C ARG A 21 22.05 -3.14 -4.24
N PRO A 22 21.55 -3.55 -3.06
CA PRO A 22 20.91 -4.85 -2.92
C PRO A 22 19.79 -4.98 -3.96
N CYS A 23 19.76 -6.11 -4.64
CA CYS A 23 18.70 -6.45 -5.60
C CYS A 23 18.21 -7.87 -5.31
N PRO A 24 17.00 -8.25 -5.75
CA PRO A 24 16.53 -9.61 -5.66
C PRO A 24 17.51 -10.55 -6.36
N GLN A 25 17.95 -11.62 -5.68
CA GLN A 25 18.96 -12.51 -6.23
C GLN A 25 18.38 -13.61 -7.12
N SER A 26 17.08 -13.92 -6.96
CA SER A 26 16.42 -14.99 -7.69
C SER A 26 14.89 -14.79 -7.72
N LEU A 27 14.21 -15.53 -8.60
CA LEU A 27 12.75 -15.63 -8.62
C LEU A 27 12.19 -16.15 -7.28
N THR A 28 12.92 -17.05 -6.63
CA THR A 28 12.54 -17.58 -5.31
C THR A 28 12.65 -16.52 -4.21
N ASP A 29 13.67 -15.67 -4.26
CA ASP A 29 13.81 -14.54 -3.31
C ASP A 29 12.64 -13.55 -3.46
N LEU A 30 12.26 -13.24 -4.70
CA LEU A 30 11.05 -12.44 -4.98
C LEU A 30 9.79 -13.09 -4.42
N PHE A 31 9.57 -14.37 -4.72
CA PHE A 31 8.41 -15.11 -4.25
C PHE A 31 8.31 -15.10 -2.72
N ILE A 32 9.38 -15.46 -2.02
CA ILE A 32 9.41 -15.53 -0.55
C ILE A 32 9.20 -14.12 0.05
N SER A 33 9.89 -13.11 -0.49
CA SER A 33 9.80 -11.73 0.03
C SER A 33 8.38 -11.18 -0.10
N PHE A 34 7.73 -11.36 -1.24
CA PHE A 34 6.35 -10.91 -1.43
C PHE A 34 5.33 -11.77 -0.69
N THR A 35 5.60 -13.06 -0.48
CA THR A 35 4.78 -13.91 0.41
C THR A 35 4.81 -13.40 1.84
N LEU A 36 5.99 -13.13 2.39
CA LEU A 36 6.12 -12.60 3.75
C LEU A 36 5.45 -11.22 3.88
N LEU A 37 5.57 -10.39 2.86
CA LEU A 37 4.93 -9.10 2.81
C LEU A 37 3.39 -9.23 2.80
N ALA A 38 2.85 -10.16 2.01
CA ALA A 38 1.41 -10.43 1.96
C ALA A 38 0.86 -10.90 3.31
N LEU A 39 1.61 -11.70 4.05
CA LEU A 39 1.21 -12.20 5.38
C LEU A 39 1.33 -11.14 6.48
N GLN A 40 2.13 -10.11 6.29
CA GLN A 40 2.32 -9.01 7.25
C GLN A 40 1.44 -7.79 7.01
N GLY A 41 0.66 -7.76 5.92
CA GLY A 41 -0.11 -6.60 5.45
C GLY A 41 -1.25 -6.10 6.36
N PHE A 42 -1.33 -6.55 7.60
CA PHE A 42 -2.33 -6.13 8.56
C PHE A 42 -1.95 -4.79 9.21
N GLY A 43 -2.85 -3.81 9.15
CA GLY A 43 -2.71 -2.55 9.90
C GLY A 43 -2.10 -1.36 9.16
N GLY A 44 -1.84 -1.48 7.87
CA GLY A 44 -1.33 -0.37 7.04
C GLY A 44 -0.32 -0.85 6.01
N VAL A 45 -0.84 -1.40 4.93
CA VAL A 45 -0.05 -2.04 3.87
C VAL A 45 1.08 -1.16 3.35
N LEU A 46 0.84 0.16 3.16
CA LEU A 46 1.84 1.10 2.67
C LEU A 46 3.10 1.13 3.54
N ALA A 47 2.93 1.27 4.86
CA ALA A 47 4.06 1.35 5.79
C ALA A 47 4.85 0.03 5.85
N VAL A 48 4.17 -1.11 5.75
CA VAL A 48 4.81 -2.44 5.74
C VAL A 48 5.62 -2.63 4.46
N VAL A 49 5.03 -2.28 3.30
CA VAL A 49 5.68 -2.39 1.99
C VAL A 49 6.91 -1.49 1.91
N GLN A 50 6.78 -0.22 2.33
CA GLN A 50 7.89 0.73 2.36
C GLN A 50 9.02 0.22 3.24
N ARG A 51 8.72 -0.17 4.48
CA ARG A 51 9.70 -0.72 5.40
C ARG A 51 10.42 -1.95 4.84
N GLU A 52 9.69 -2.87 4.20
CA GLU A 52 10.30 -4.09 3.66
C GLU A 52 11.17 -3.80 2.44
N LEU A 53 10.71 -2.99 1.49
CA LEU A 53 11.40 -2.76 0.23
C LEU A 53 12.50 -1.71 0.30
N VAL A 54 12.31 -0.68 1.13
CA VAL A 54 13.27 0.42 1.28
C VAL A 54 14.22 0.16 2.45
N ASP A 55 13.68 -0.02 3.68
CA ASP A 55 14.52 -0.04 4.88
C ASP A 55 15.22 -1.40 5.07
N ARG A 56 14.52 -2.52 4.81
CA ARG A 56 15.03 -3.86 5.11
C ARG A 56 15.78 -4.49 3.95
N LYS A 57 15.18 -4.48 2.76
CA LYS A 57 15.75 -5.08 1.55
C LYS A 57 16.64 -4.11 0.79
N GLY A 58 16.40 -2.80 0.88
CA GLY A 58 17.15 -1.79 0.13
C GLY A 58 17.01 -1.91 -1.38
N TRP A 59 15.95 -2.57 -1.87
CA TRP A 59 15.70 -2.76 -3.30
C TRP A 59 15.29 -1.47 -3.99
N LEU A 60 14.66 -0.56 -3.25
CA LEU A 60 14.24 0.76 -3.72
C LEU A 60 14.79 1.84 -2.80
N THR A 61 15.07 3.01 -3.36
CA THR A 61 15.21 4.23 -2.58
C THR A 61 13.84 4.75 -2.16
N GLN A 62 13.82 5.72 -1.23
CA GLN A 62 12.59 6.37 -0.82
C GLN A 62 11.87 7.04 -1.99
N ASP A 63 12.62 7.72 -2.86
CA ASP A 63 12.07 8.43 -4.02
C ASP A 63 11.52 7.45 -5.06
N GLU A 64 12.27 6.40 -5.40
CA GLU A 64 11.82 5.33 -6.29
C GLU A 64 10.54 4.65 -5.77
N PHE A 65 10.46 4.45 -4.45
CA PHE A 65 9.27 3.88 -3.84
C PHE A 65 8.04 4.79 -4.01
N ILE A 66 8.19 6.10 -3.81
CA ILE A 66 7.11 7.08 -3.98
C ILE A 66 6.63 7.11 -5.43
N GLU A 67 7.56 7.10 -6.39
CA GLU A 67 7.24 7.08 -7.83
C GLU A 67 6.51 5.80 -8.22
N ASP A 68 7.06 4.64 -7.88
CA ASP A 68 6.48 3.33 -8.18
C ASP A 68 5.11 3.17 -7.51
N TRP A 69 4.96 3.65 -6.27
CA TRP A 69 3.69 3.63 -5.56
C TRP A 69 2.63 4.49 -6.24
N ALA A 70 3.00 5.69 -6.72
CA ALA A 70 2.09 6.55 -7.46
C ALA A 70 1.61 5.89 -8.76
N VAL A 71 2.51 5.24 -9.50
CA VAL A 71 2.17 4.47 -10.70
C VAL A 71 1.25 3.30 -10.37
N ALA A 72 1.56 2.54 -9.30
CA ALA A 72 0.75 1.41 -8.88
C ALA A 72 -0.69 1.80 -8.51
N GLN A 73 -0.91 3.03 -8.03
CA GLN A 73 -2.25 3.54 -7.71
C GLN A 73 -3.11 3.87 -8.96
N ILE A 74 -2.49 4.19 -10.08
CA ILE A 74 -3.19 4.49 -11.34
C ILE A 74 -3.58 3.20 -12.05
N MET A 75 -2.84 2.12 -11.83
CA MET A 75 -3.10 0.82 -12.47
C MET A 75 -4.35 0.16 -11.87
N PRO A 76 -5.19 -0.48 -12.71
CA PRO A 76 -6.33 -1.23 -12.21
C PRO A 76 -5.87 -2.43 -11.37
N GLY A 77 -6.52 -2.65 -10.21
CA GLY A 77 -6.22 -3.75 -9.31
C GLY A 77 -5.64 -3.31 -7.96
N PRO A 78 -5.30 -4.26 -7.07
CA PRO A 78 -4.73 -3.95 -5.76
C PRO A 78 -3.33 -3.32 -5.89
N ASN A 79 -3.14 -2.14 -5.32
CA ASN A 79 -1.91 -1.34 -5.48
C ASN A 79 -0.63 -2.11 -5.13
N VAL A 80 -0.66 -2.92 -4.07
CA VAL A 80 0.52 -3.70 -3.65
C VAL A 80 0.84 -4.82 -4.63
N VAL A 81 -0.18 -5.43 -5.23
CA VAL A 81 -0.01 -6.45 -6.27
C VAL A 81 0.60 -5.80 -7.51
N ASN A 82 0.09 -4.64 -7.92
CA ASN A 82 0.64 -3.89 -9.04
C ASN A 82 2.12 -3.54 -8.79
N LEU A 83 2.44 -3.00 -7.61
CA LEU A 83 3.81 -2.69 -7.22
C LEU A 83 4.71 -3.94 -7.23
N SER A 84 4.24 -5.07 -6.71
CA SER A 84 5.01 -6.32 -6.70
C SER A 84 5.35 -6.80 -8.11
N MET A 85 4.39 -6.71 -9.04
CA MET A 85 4.58 -7.05 -10.44
C MET A 85 5.56 -6.09 -11.13
N MET A 86 5.49 -4.79 -10.84
CA MET A 86 6.42 -3.79 -11.39
C MET A 86 7.85 -4.09 -10.94
N ILE A 87 8.07 -4.35 -9.64
CA ILE A 87 9.40 -4.68 -9.10
C ILE A 87 9.91 -5.99 -9.68
N GLY A 88 9.09 -7.05 -9.66
CA GLY A 88 9.46 -8.33 -10.26
C GLY A 88 9.80 -8.21 -11.73
N GLY A 89 9.01 -7.44 -12.47
CA GLY A 89 9.22 -7.15 -13.90
C GLY A 89 10.50 -6.36 -14.18
N ARG A 90 10.85 -5.41 -13.29
CA ARG A 90 12.08 -4.61 -13.42
C ARG A 90 13.34 -5.46 -13.35
N TYR A 91 13.39 -6.46 -12.45
CA TYR A 91 14.59 -7.25 -12.22
C TYR A 91 14.69 -8.51 -13.11
N PHE A 92 13.58 -9.18 -13.38
CA PHE A 92 13.59 -10.47 -14.09
C PHE A 92 12.56 -10.55 -15.24
N GLY A 93 12.02 -9.41 -15.69
CA GLY A 93 11.02 -9.40 -16.74
C GLY A 93 9.73 -10.13 -16.35
N LEU A 94 9.06 -10.72 -17.33
CA LEU A 94 7.78 -11.42 -17.12
C LEU A 94 7.86 -12.54 -16.08
N PRO A 95 8.89 -13.42 -16.05
CA PRO A 95 9.03 -14.44 -14.99
C PRO A 95 9.11 -13.82 -13.59
N GLY A 96 9.80 -12.67 -13.44
CA GLY A 96 9.87 -11.96 -12.18
C GLY A 96 8.54 -11.39 -11.72
N ALA A 97 7.79 -10.77 -12.63
CA ALA A 97 6.46 -10.28 -12.35
C ALA A 97 5.51 -11.42 -11.91
N MET A 98 5.56 -12.56 -12.59
CA MET A 98 4.76 -13.73 -12.24
C MET A 98 5.18 -14.35 -10.91
N ALA A 99 6.47 -14.41 -10.59
CA ALA A 99 6.96 -14.91 -9.31
C ALA A 99 6.52 -14.00 -8.15
N ALA A 100 6.59 -12.68 -8.33
CA ALA A 100 6.12 -11.70 -7.35
C ALA A 100 4.61 -11.79 -7.13
N LEU A 101 3.83 -11.88 -8.22
CA LEU A 101 2.38 -12.07 -8.19
C LEU A 101 2.01 -13.38 -7.46
N ALA A 102 2.66 -14.48 -7.81
CA ALA A 102 2.43 -15.77 -7.17
C ALA A 102 2.76 -15.72 -5.67
N GLY A 103 3.85 -15.04 -5.28
CA GLY A 103 4.20 -14.82 -3.88
C GLY A 103 3.13 -14.05 -3.11
N MET A 104 2.56 -13.01 -3.72
CA MET A 104 1.51 -12.21 -3.10
C MET A 104 0.18 -12.96 -2.93
N LEU A 105 -0.15 -13.88 -3.84
CA LEU A 105 -1.48 -14.49 -3.90
C LEU A 105 -1.50 -15.96 -3.45
N ALA A 106 -0.51 -16.77 -3.81
CA ALA A 106 -0.59 -18.23 -3.66
C ALA A 106 -0.69 -18.66 -2.19
N VAL A 107 0.20 -18.18 -1.34
CA VAL A 107 0.22 -18.61 0.08
C VAL A 107 -0.99 -18.10 0.86
N PRO A 108 -1.38 -16.79 0.77
CA PRO A 108 -2.63 -16.34 1.38
C PRO A 108 -3.86 -17.08 0.86
N LEU A 109 -3.93 -17.38 -0.45
CA LEU A 109 -5.04 -18.13 -1.05
C LEU A 109 -5.12 -19.55 -0.47
N VAL A 110 -4.01 -20.27 -0.45
CA VAL A 110 -3.95 -21.63 0.14
C VAL A 110 -4.36 -21.60 1.61
N LEU A 111 -3.87 -20.63 2.37
CA LEU A 111 -4.21 -20.46 3.78
C LEU A 111 -5.73 -20.24 3.97
N ILE A 112 -6.33 -19.36 3.18
CA ILE A 112 -7.78 -19.09 3.26
C ILE A 112 -8.58 -20.32 2.86
N LEU A 113 -8.17 -21.05 1.82
CA LEU A 113 -8.85 -22.28 1.41
C LEU A 113 -8.78 -23.37 2.49
N LEU A 114 -7.62 -23.56 3.12
CA LEU A 114 -7.46 -24.49 4.23
C LEU A 114 -8.35 -24.09 5.42
N LEU A 115 -8.37 -22.81 5.76
CA LEU A 115 -9.26 -22.31 6.83
C LEU A 115 -10.74 -22.49 6.48
N ALA A 116 -11.12 -22.30 5.21
CA ALA A 116 -12.49 -22.52 4.76
C ALA A 116 -12.90 -24.00 4.85
N LEU A 117 -12.02 -24.93 4.48
CA LEU A 117 -12.25 -26.37 4.63
C LEU A 117 -12.38 -26.77 6.11
N LEU A 118 -11.47 -26.29 6.96
CA LEU A 118 -11.55 -26.51 8.40
C LEU A 118 -12.85 -25.94 8.99
N HIS A 119 -13.25 -24.75 8.54
CA HIS A 119 -14.51 -24.16 9.00
C HIS A 119 -15.71 -24.99 8.59
N ALA A 120 -15.74 -25.60 7.39
CA ALA A 120 -16.84 -26.43 6.94
C ALA A 120 -17.05 -27.65 7.86
N GLU A 121 -15.96 -28.27 8.32
CA GLU A 121 -16.01 -29.40 9.27
C GLU A 121 -16.45 -28.99 10.67
N PHE A 122 -16.04 -27.80 11.13
CA PHE A 122 -16.27 -27.34 12.51
C PHE A 122 -17.29 -26.21 12.62
N ALA A 123 -18.10 -25.95 11.59
CA ALA A 123 -19.08 -24.88 11.57
C ALA A 123 -20.08 -24.88 12.72
N ALA A 124 -20.45 -26.08 13.22
CA ALA A 124 -21.36 -26.25 14.35
C ALA A 124 -20.68 -26.02 15.71
N ASN A 125 -19.37 -25.88 15.79
CA ASN A 125 -18.64 -25.70 17.03
C ASN A 125 -18.76 -24.27 17.55
N PRO A 126 -19.32 -24.01 18.73
CA PRO A 126 -19.50 -22.66 19.27
C PRO A 126 -18.18 -21.93 19.51
N HIS A 127 -17.08 -22.64 19.79
CA HIS A 127 -15.76 -22.02 19.96
C HIS A 127 -15.21 -21.46 18.64
N VAL A 128 -15.41 -22.18 17.53
CA VAL A 128 -15.01 -21.72 16.18
C VAL A 128 -15.83 -20.49 15.77
N ALA A 129 -17.14 -20.52 16.00
CA ALA A 129 -18.01 -19.37 15.76
C ALA A 129 -17.60 -18.16 16.63
N GLY A 130 -17.21 -18.39 17.88
CA GLY A 130 -16.68 -17.36 18.77
C GLY A 130 -15.38 -16.74 18.27
N ALA A 131 -14.42 -17.57 17.84
CA ALA A 131 -13.16 -17.12 17.27
C ALA A 131 -13.36 -16.27 16.01
N LEU A 132 -14.23 -16.69 15.10
CA LEU A 132 -14.55 -15.93 13.88
C LEU A 132 -15.20 -14.58 14.19
N ARG A 133 -16.12 -14.53 15.16
CA ARG A 133 -16.70 -13.26 15.61
C ARG A 133 -15.64 -12.33 16.20
N GLY A 134 -14.70 -12.88 16.99
CA GLY A 134 -13.58 -12.10 17.52
C GLY A 134 -12.69 -11.52 16.43
N MET A 135 -12.31 -12.33 15.42
CA MET A 135 -11.54 -11.87 14.27
C MET A 135 -12.29 -10.79 13.46
N ALA A 136 -13.59 -10.97 13.26
CA ALA A 136 -14.43 -9.97 12.57
C ALA A 136 -14.49 -8.65 13.35
N ALA A 137 -14.60 -8.70 14.69
CA ALA A 137 -14.60 -7.51 15.54
C ALA A 137 -13.27 -6.76 15.48
N VAL A 138 -12.15 -7.47 15.53
CA VAL A 138 -10.81 -6.87 15.40
C VAL A 138 -10.64 -6.21 14.01
N SER A 139 -11.05 -6.91 12.94
CA SER A 139 -10.98 -6.36 11.58
C SER A 139 -11.84 -5.10 11.43
N ALA A 140 -13.06 -5.11 11.98
CA ALA A 140 -13.94 -3.93 12.00
C ALA A 140 -13.30 -2.78 12.79
N GLY A 141 -12.67 -3.07 13.93
CA GLY A 141 -11.93 -2.09 14.72
C GLY A 141 -10.76 -1.46 13.97
N LEU A 142 -9.98 -2.27 13.24
CA LEU A 142 -8.87 -1.79 12.41
C LEU A 142 -9.33 -0.89 11.27
N ILE A 143 -10.43 -1.26 10.59
CA ILE A 143 -11.04 -0.43 9.54
C ILE A 143 -11.53 0.90 10.13
N GLY A 144 -12.21 0.85 11.29
CA GLY A 144 -12.65 2.05 12.01
C GLY A 144 -11.49 2.95 12.42
N ALA A 145 -10.41 2.37 12.97
CA ALA A 145 -9.20 3.10 13.35
C ALA A 145 -8.52 3.75 12.14
N ALA A 146 -8.47 3.05 11.00
CA ALA A 146 -7.95 3.61 9.75
C ALA A 146 -8.79 4.80 9.27
N GLY A 147 -10.14 4.68 9.34
CA GLY A 147 -11.06 5.79 9.04
C GLY A 147 -10.82 7.00 9.94
N LEU A 148 -10.69 6.78 11.25
CA LEU A 148 -10.37 7.84 12.22
C LEU A 148 -9.00 8.48 11.94
N LYS A 149 -7.98 7.69 11.61
CA LYS A 149 -6.67 8.22 11.24
C LYS A 149 -6.74 9.09 9.97
N LEU A 150 -7.51 8.68 8.97
CA LEU A 150 -7.74 9.47 7.76
C LEU A 150 -8.52 10.74 8.04
N SER A 151 -9.41 10.77 9.04
CA SER A 151 -10.18 11.97 9.40
C SER A 151 -9.31 13.11 9.89
N VAL A 152 -8.12 12.84 10.43
CA VAL A 152 -7.15 13.88 10.82
C VAL A 152 -6.68 14.69 9.60
N ALA A 153 -6.65 14.09 8.41
CA ALA A 153 -6.32 14.79 7.18
C ALA A 153 -7.40 15.82 6.76
N LEU A 154 -8.64 15.67 7.25
CA LEU A 154 -9.73 16.61 7.00
C LEU A 154 -9.44 18.01 7.60
N ALA A 155 -8.66 18.09 8.67
CA ALA A 155 -8.26 19.37 9.28
C ALA A 155 -7.43 20.27 8.35
N ARG A 156 -6.81 19.67 7.32
CA ARG A 156 -6.02 20.40 6.29
C ARG A 156 -6.81 20.69 5.01
N ASN A 157 -8.11 20.34 4.99
CA ASN A 157 -8.95 20.57 3.81
C ASN A 157 -9.36 22.04 3.73
N PRO A 158 -9.41 22.67 2.55
CA PRO A 158 -9.91 24.04 2.35
C PRO A 158 -11.40 24.20 2.72
N MET A 159 -12.16 23.10 2.85
CA MET A 159 -13.55 23.13 3.29
C MET A 159 -13.69 23.18 4.82
N PRO A 160 -14.70 23.89 5.36
CA PRO A 160 -14.98 23.88 6.79
C PRO A 160 -15.23 22.46 7.29
N LEU A 161 -14.65 22.15 8.44
CA LEU A 161 -14.75 20.83 9.07
C LEU A 161 -16.20 20.33 9.20
N ALA A 162 -17.13 21.24 9.48
CA ALA A 162 -18.55 20.92 9.58
C ALA A 162 -19.12 20.29 8.30
N TRP A 163 -18.76 20.79 7.12
CA TRP A 163 -19.19 20.22 5.84
C TRP A 163 -18.53 18.85 5.58
N CYS A 164 -17.26 18.72 5.90
CA CYS A 164 -16.56 17.44 5.77
C CYS A 164 -17.20 16.36 6.66
N VAL A 165 -17.50 16.71 7.91
CA VAL A 165 -18.17 15.80 8.86
C VAL A 165 -19.59 15.47 8.40
N ALA A 166 -20.36 16.46 7.95
CA ALA A 166 -21.74 16.26 7.46
C ALA A 166 -21.77 15.32 6.24
N ILE A 167 -20.88 15.53 5.27
CA ILE A 167 -20.78 14.69 4.07
C ILE A 167 -20.35 13.25 4.46
N SER A 168 -19.38 13.13 5.36
CA SER A 168 -18.91 11.81 5.83
C SER A 168 -19.98 11.05 6.60
N ALA A 169 -20.71 11.75 7.50
CA ALA A 169 -21.81 11.17 8.25
C ALA A 169 -22.98 10.77 7.34
N ALA A 170 -23.35 11.62 6.38
CA ALA A 170 -24.39 11.30 5.40
C ALA A 170 -24.00 10.11 4.52
N GLY A 171 -22.74 10.04 4.04
CA GLY A 171 -22.22 8.89 3.31
C GLY A 171 -22.25 7.60 4.14
N PHE A 172 -21.88 7.67 5.41
CA PHE A 172 -21.95 6.53 6.32
C PHE A 172 -23.41 6.06 6.51
N VAL A 173 -24.35 6.95 6.75
CA VAL A 173 -25.77 6.61 6.91
C VAL A 173 -26.34 5.97 5.64
N LEU A 174 -26.02 6.52 4.47
CA LEU A 174 -26.49 5.97 3.18
C LEU A 174 -25.95 4.55 2.93
N VAL A 175 -24.67 4.31 3.21
CA VAL A 175 -24.07 2.99 2.98
C VAL A 175 -24.43 2.00 4.08
N ALA A 176 -24.32 2.38 5.35
CA ALA A 176 -24.45 1.47 6.48
C ALA A 176 -25.92 1.18 6.85
N LEU A 177 -26.81 2.20 6.83
CA LEU A 177 -28.21 2.04 7.20
C LEU A 177 -29.12 1.82 5.99
N LEU A 178 -28.98 2.64 4.96
CA LEU A 178 -29.85 2.56 3.78
C LEU A 178 -29.34 1.57 2.72
N ARG A 179 -28.15 1.02 2.91
CA ARG A 179 -27.51 0.01 2.02
C ARG A 179 -27.48 0.45 0.54
N VAL A 180 -27.34 1.75 0.31
CA VAL A 180 -27.18 2.28 -1.05
C VAL A 180 -25.85 1.79 -1.62
N PRO A 181 -25.80 1.30 -2.88
CA PRO A 181 -24.55 0.88 -3.49
C PRO A 181 -23.50 1.99 -3.44
N LEU A 182 -22.28 1.65 -3.01
CA LEU A 182 -21.17 2.57 -2.80
C LEU A 182 -20.89 3.45 -4.04
N PHE A 183 -21.11 2.90 -5.24
CA PHE A 183 -20.93 3.60 -6.50
C PHE A 183 -21.75 4.91 -6.58
N TYR A 184 -23.03 4.88 -6.21
CA TYR A 184 -23.88 6.08 -6.23
C TYR A 184 -23.47 7.11 -5.17
N VAL A 185 -23.06 6.62 -4.00
CA VAL A 185 -22.58 7.48 -2.92
C VAL A 185 -21.27 8.17 -3.31
N LEU A 186 -20.33 7.44 -3.92
CA LEU A 186 -19.08 7.99 -4.42
C LEU A 186 -19.29 9.04 -5.51
N LEU A 187 -20.12 8.76 -6.50
CA LEU A 187 -20.41 9.73 -7.57
C LEU A 187 -21.14 10.95 -7.04
N GLY A 188 -22.15 10.77 -6.18
CA GLY A 188 -22.95 11.86 -5.63
C GLY A 188 -22.12 12.77 -4.72
N PHE A 189 -21.54 12.21 -3.66
CA PHE A 189 -20.78 13.01 -2.68
C PHE A 189 -19.39 13.40 -3.18
N GLY A 190 -18.74 12.55 -3.98
CA GLY A 190 -17.47 12.88 -4.62
C GLY A 190 -17.62 14.04 -5.61
N GLY A 191 -18.65 13.97 -6.47
CA GLY A 191 -19.01 15.05 -7.40
C GLY A 191 -19.37 16.34 -6.67
N LEU A 192 -20.21 16.25 -5.63
CA LEU A 192 -20.58 17.40 -4.79
C LEU A 192 -19.36 18.03 -4.12
N GLY A 193 -18.49 17.19 -3.55
CA GLY A 193 -17.24 17.64 -2.92
C GLY A 193 -16.30 18.34 -3.90
N CYS A 194 -16.12 17.79 -5.10
CA CYS A 194 -15.34 18.43 -6.16
C CYS A 194 -15.92 19.79 -6.59
N VAL A 195 -17.21 19.87 -6.78
CA VAL A 195 -17.90 21.12 -7.16
C VAL A 195 -17.76 22.18 -6.07
N LEU A 196 -18.02 21.83 -4.80
CA LEU A 196 -17.90 22.75 -3.67
C LEU A 196 -16.45 23.25 -3.49
N THR A 197 -15.48 22.36 -3.62
CA THR A 197 -14.07 22.73 -3.53
C THR A 197 -13.64 23.62 -4.69
N TYR A 198 -14.12 23.33 -5.91
CA TYR A 198 -13.84 24.15 -7.09
C TYR A 198 -14.37 25.58 -6.94
N TYR A 199 -15.61 25.74 -6.46
CA TYR A 199 -16.19 27.09 -6.23
C TYR A 199 -15.47 27.85 -5.11
N ARG A 200 -14.90 27.16 -4.14
CA ARG A 200 -14.13 27.80 -3.07
C ARG A 200 -12.70 28.17 -3.43
N LEU A 201 -12.10 27.45 -4.36
CA LEU A 201 -10.73 27.71 -4.85
C LEU A 201 -10.70 28.66 -6.04
N ARG A 202 -11.86 29.03 -6.61
CA ARG A 202 -11.92 30.10 -7.61
C ARG A 202 -11.58 31.43 -6.93
N PRO A 203 -10.56 32.17 -7.46
CA PRO A 203 -10.21 33.51 -7.00
C PRO A 203 -11.34 34.48 -7.22
#